data_ede796f067845f74ac00af1912240266
#
_entry.id   ede796f067845f74ac00af1912240266
#
_cell.length_a   1.000
_cell.length_b   1.000
_cell.length_c   1.000
_cell.angle_alpha   90.00
_cell.angle_beta   90.00
_cell.angle_gamma   90.00
#
_symmetry.space_group_name_H-M   'P 1'
#
loop_
_entity.id
_entity.type
_entity.pdbx_description
1 polymer ?
#
loop_
_entity_poly.entity_id
_entity_poly.type
_entity_poly.pdbx_seq_one_letter_code
_entity_poly.pdbx_strand_id
1 'polypeptide(L)'
;MSKSIVVGYDGTDGGHHALDEALRVAAEIGGDIVIVYAYDKILSGGELADLDAVVKERGVAILTEAEGIAAVAGITARVEFVEGRPAEVLVEVADACDARFIVIGSYGDRPLKGAIVGSTPYKLIHLADRPVIVVRIPD
;
A
#
# COMPACT_ATOMS: atom_id res chain seq x y z
N MET A 1 8.51 -18.29 6.13
CA MET A 1 8.07 -17.00 5.58
C MET A 1 7.69 -17.19 4.11
N SER A 2 6.55 -16.68 3.70
CA SER A 2 6.14 -16.79 2.30
C SER A 2 6.98 -15.86 1.41
N LYS A 3 6.73 -15.88 0.10
CA LYS A 3 7.36 -14.95 -0.83
C LYS A 3 6.43 -13.81 -1.21
N SER A 4 5.31 -13.67 -0.50
CA SER A 4 4.37 -12.57 -0.73
C SER A 4 4.96 -11.25 -0.26
N ILE A 5 4.69 -10.19 -1.01
CA ILE A 5 5.07 -8.84 -0.68
C ILE A 5 3.80 -8.01 -0.55
N VAL A 6 3.63 -7.33 0.57
CA VAL A 6 2.51 -6.43 0.78
C VAL A 6 2.93 -5.02 0.40
N VAL A 7 2.15 -4.36 -0.44
CA VAL A 7 2.42 -2.97 -0.84
C VAL A 7 1.23 -2.09 -0.51
N GLY A 8 1.51 -0.98 0.15
CA GLY A 8 0.52 0.07 0.40
C GLY A 8 0.36 0.93 -0.84
N TYR A 9 -0.88 1.08 -1.33
CA TYR A 9 -1.16 1.76 -2.58
C TYR A 9 -2.40 2.64 -2.43
N ASP A 10 -2.28 3.89 -2.80
CA ASP A 10 -3.37 4.86 -2.70
C ASP A 10 -3.60 5.65 -3.99
N GLY A 11 -2.94 5.25 -5.08
CA GLY A 11 -3.05 5.92 -6.37
C GLY A 11 -2.20 7.17 -6.51
N THR A 12 -1.49 7.59 -5.47
CA THR A 12 -0.59 8.74 -5.54
C THR A 12 0.75 8.36 -6.19
N ASP A 13 1.57 9.36 -6.49
CA ASP A 13 2.93 9.12 -7.04
C ASP A 13 3.76 8.24 -6.09
N GLY A 14 3.65 8.48 -4.79
CA GLY A 14 4.33 7.65 -3.80
C GLY A 14 3.88 6.20 -3.85
N GLY A 15 2.58 5.99 -3.99
CA GLY A 15 2.00 4.66 -4.16
C GLY A 15 2.48 3.98 -5.44
N HIS A 16 2.54 4.72 -6.54
CA HIS A 16 3.05 4.18 -7.81
C HIS A 16 4.51 3.76 -7.71
N HIS A 17 5.36 4.57 -7.09
CA HIS A 17 6.77 4.23 -6.88
C HIS A 17 6.92 2.99 -5.99
N ALA A 18 6.09 2.89 -4.95
CA ALA A 18 6.09 1.72 -4.08
C ALA A 18 5.66 0.46 -4.84
N LEU A 19 4.63 0.56 -5.66
CA LEU A 19 4.15 -0.56 -6.47
C LEU A 19 5.23 -1.02 -7.46
N ASP A 20 5.87 -0.08 -8.15
CA ASP A 20 6.96 -0.40 -9.09
C ASP A 20 8.09 -1.16 -8.40
N GLU A 21 8.50 -0.71 -7.22
CA GLU A 21 9.55 -1.39 -6.46
C GLU A 21 9.10 -2.77 -5.98
N ALA A 22 7.87 -2.88 -5.50
CA ALA A 22 7.32 -4.17 -5.07
C ALA A 22 7.29 -5.17 -6.21
N LEU A 23 6.90 -4.74 -7.41
CA LEU A 23 6.90 -5.58 -8.60
C LEU A 23 8.30 -6.04 -8.97
N ARG A 24 9.29 -5.13 -8.89
CA ARG A 24 10.69 -5.45 -9.17
C ARG A 24 11.23 -6.49 -8.19
N VAL A 25 10.97 -6.31 -6.90
CA VAL A 25 11.42 -7.26 -5.88
C VAL A 25 10.71 -8.61 -6.05
N ALA A 26 9.40 -8.60 -6.32
CA ALA A 26 8.65 -9.83 -6.57
C ALA A 26 9.22 -10.63 -7.74
N ALA A 27 9.59 -9.94 -8.81
CA ALA A 27 10.21 -10.59 -9.97
C ALA A 27 11.55 -11.25 -9.59
N GLU A 28 12.35 -10.59 -8.77
CA GLU A 28 13.66 -11.09 -8.36
C GLU A 28 13.57 -12.31 -7.45
N ILE A 29 12.60 -12.36 -6.55
CA ILE A 29 12.49 -13.45 -5.58
C ILE A 29 11.51 -14.55 -6.01
N GLY A 30 10.83 -14.36 -7.14
CA GLY A 30 9.80 -15.30 -7.58
C GLY A 30 8.56 -15.26 -6.68
N GLY A 31 8.21 -14.07 -6.20
CA GLY A 31 7.08 -13.86 -5.29
C GLY A 31 5.85 -13.29 -5.97
N ASP A 32 4.80 -13.16 -5.18
CA ASP A 32 3.56 -12.49 -5.57
C ASP A 32 3.35 -11.24 -4.72
N ILE A 33 2.40 -10.39 -5.10
CA ILE A 33 2.11 -9.18 -4.34
C ILE A 33 0.67 -9.13 -3.86
N VAL A 34 0.50 -8.47 -2.72
CA VAL A 34 -0.82 -8.12 -2.18
C VAL A 34 -0.87 -6.59 -2.14
N ILE A 35 -1.72 -6.02 -2.96
CA ILE A 35 -1.86 -4.58 -3.08
C ILE A 35 -2.97 -4.14 -2.12
N VAL A 36 -2.64 -3.28 -1.17
CA VAL A 36 -3.57 -2.89 -0.11
C VAL A 36 -3.85 -1.39 -0.19
N TYR A 37 -5.12 -1.07 -0.28
CA TYR A 37 -5.59 0.30 -0.06
C TYR A 37 -6.34 0.33 1.26
N ALA A 38 -5.74 0.98 2.25
CA ALA A 38 -6.36 1.19 3.55
C ALA A 38 -7.03 2.56 3.57
N TYR A 39 -8.25 2.63 4.06
CA TYR A 39 -8.93 3.90 4.21
C TYR A 39 -9.44 4.06 5.64
N ASP A 40 -9.32 5.28 6.16
CA ASP A 40 -9.78 5.61 7.50
C ASP A 40 -11.05 6.47 7.39
N LYS A 41 -12.18 5.95 7.84
CA LYS A 41 -13.47 6.63 7.79
C LYS A 41 -13.46 7.97 8.52
N ILE A 42 -12.73 8.05 9.61
CA ILE A 42 -12.66 9.27 10.41
C ILE A 42 -12.01 10.40 9.61
N LEU A 43 -10.94 10.08 8.88
CA LEU A 43 -10.20 11.05 8.06
C LEU A 43 -10.91 11.41 6.77
N SER A 44 -11.76 10.51 6.25
CA SER A 44 -12.50 10.74 5.01
C SER A 44 -13.87 11.40 5.23
N GLY A 45 -14.25 11.69 6.48
CA GLY A 45 -15.51 12.36 6.79
C GLY A 45 -16.75 11.53 6.53
N GLY A 46 -16.66 10.22 6.65
CA GLY A 46 -17.65 9.27 6.22
C GLY A 46 -18.90 9.16 7.11
N GLU A 47 -19.47 10.27 7.54
CA GLU A 47 -20.72 10.26 8.31
C GLU A 47 -21.96 10.00 7.46
N LEU A 48 -21.87 10.20 6.15
CA LEU A 48 -22.98 10.02 5.22
C LEU A 48 -22.77 8.77 4.38
N ALA A 49 -23.82 7.97 4.23
CA ALA A 49 -23.79 6.74 3.44
C ALA A 49 -23.33 6.99 2.00
N ASP A 50 -23.66 8.15 1.44
CA ASP A 50 -23.24 8.53 0.08
C ASP A 50 -21.74 8.72 -0.03
N LEU A 51 -21.09 9.24 1.02
CA LEU A 51 -19.64 9.38 1.06
C LEU A 51 -18.94 8.03 1.12
N ASP A 52 -19.50 7.08 1.88
CA ASP A 52 -18.96 5.72 1.93
C ASP A 52 -19.01 5.05 0.55
N ALA A 53 -20.11 5.21 -0.17
CA ALA A 53 -20.25 4.67 -1.52
C ALA A 53 -19.21 5.28 -2.48
N VAL A 54 -18.99 6.59 -2.40
CA VAL A 54 -18.00 7.28 -3.24
C VAL A 54 -16.58 6.81 -2.92
N VAL A 55 -16.25 6.67 -1.63
CA VAL A 55 -14.93 6.20 -1.20
C VAL A 55 -14.69 4.77 -1.69
N LYS A 56 -15.66 3.90 -1.58
CA LYS A 56 -15.55 2.52 -2.07
C LYS A 56 -15.37 2.44 -3.57
N GLU A 57 -16.15 3.21 -4.31
CA GLU A 57 -16.05 3.26 -5.77
C GLU A 57 -14.66 3.74 -6.20
N ARG A 58 -14.16 4.78 -5.56
CA ARG A 58 -12.83 5.30 -5.82
C ARG A 58 -11.75 4.28 -5.49
N GLY A 59 -11.89 3.59 -4.35
CA GLY A 59 -10.94 2.56 -3.93
C GLY A 59 -10.89 1.40 -4.91
N VAL A 60 -12.04 0.94 -5.40
CA VAL A 60 -12.11 -0.11 -6.41
C VAL A 60 -11.41 0.33 -7.69
N ALA A 61 -11.64 1.57 -8.15
CA ALA A 61 -10.99 2.09 -9.35
C ALA A 61 -9.47 2.14 -9.20
N ILE A 62 -8.99 2.62 -8.06
CA ILE A 62 -7.55 2.71 -7.76
C ILE A 62 -6.92 1.31 -7.74
N LEU A 63 -7.55 0.35 -7.10
CA LEU A 63 -7.03 -1.01 -7.01
C LEU A 63 -7.10 -1.75 -8.34
N THR A 64 -8.12 -1.49 -9.15
CA THR A 64 -8.23 -2.06 -10.49
C THR A 64 -7.07 -1.59 -11.37
N GLU A 65 -6.71 -0.31 -11.29
CA GLU A 65 -5.54 0.23 -11.99
C GLU A 65 -4.26 -0.48 -11.54
N ALA A 66 -4.06 -0.61 -10.23
CA ALA A 66 -2.87 -1.26 -9.69
C ALA A 66 -2.77 -2.73 -10.12
N GLU A 67 -3.89 -3.43 -10.12
CA GLU A 67 -3.97 -4.82 -10.57
C GLU A 67 -3.56 -4.95 -12.04
N GLY A 68 -3.99 -4.00 -12.87
CA GLY A 68 -3.59 -3.95 -14.28
C GLY A 68 -2.10 -3.71 -14.46
N ILE A 69 -1.50 -2.86 -13.65
CA ILE A 69 -0.06 -2.61 -13.67
C ILE A 69 0.71 -3.89 -13.33
N ALA A 70 0.27 -4.63 -12.31
CA ALA A 70 0.88 -5.90 -11.94
C ALA A 70 0.75 -6.94 -13.05
N ALA A 71 -0.41 -7.01 -13.69
CA ALA A 71 -0.65 -7.95 -14.79
C ALA A 71 0.29 -7.69 -15.97
N VAL A 72 0.50 -6.43 -16.33
CA VAL A 72 1.44 -6.04 -17.38
C VAL A 72 2.86 -6.46 -17.02
N ALA A 73 3.23 -6.38 -15.76
CA ALA A 73 4.55 -6.81 -15.28
C ALA A 73 4.68 -8.33 -15.18
N GLY A 74 3.59 -9.08 -15.36
CA GLY A 74 3.60 -10.55 -15.28
C GLY A 74 3.70 -11.08 -13.86
N ILE A 75 3.34 -10.28 -12.86
CA ILE A 75 3.39 -10.66 -11.45
C ILE A 75 1.98 -10.99 -10.95
N THR A 76 1.85 -12.12 -10.27
CA THR A 76 0.58 -12.50 -9.64
C THR A 76 0.27 -11.52 -8.51
N ALA A 77 -0.92 -10.95 -8.54
CA ALA A 77 -1.34 -9.96 -7.56
C ALA A 77 -2.77 -10.19 -7.11
N ARG A 78 -3.03 -9.90 -5.84
CA ARG A 78 -4.39 -9.73 -5.35
C ARG A 78 -4.50 -8.37 -4.70
N VAL A 79 -5.73 -7.85 -4.61
CA VAL A 79 -5.99 -6.53 -4.06
C VAL A 79 -6.87 -6.66 -2.82
N GLU A 80 -6.65 -5.79 -1.84
CA GLU A 80 -7.46 -5.70 -0.64
C GLU A 80 -7.79 -4.25 -0.34
N PHE A 81 -9.07 -3.98 -0.16
CA PHE A 81 -9.57 -2.66 0.22
C PHE A 81 -10.08 -2.79 1.66
N VAL A 82 -9.38 -2.17 2.60
CA VAL A 82 -9.60 -2.41 4.03
C VAL A 82 -9.82 -1.09 4.76
N GLU A 83 -10.89 -1.05 5.57
CA GLU A 83 -11.11 0.07 6.47
C GLU A 83 -10.15 -0.05 7.66
N GLY A 84 -9.49 1.04 7.98
CA GLY A 84 -8.59 1.11 9.13
C GLY A 84 -7.43 2.05 8.88
N ARG A 85 -6.60 2.20 9.89
CA ARG A 85 -5.40 3.02 9.80
C ARG A 85 -4.36 2.32 8.93
N PRO A 86 -3.78 3.01 7.96
CA PRO A 86 -2.91 2.35 6.96
C PRO A 86 -1.79 1.49 7.55
N ALA A 87 -1.04 2.00 8.51
CA ALA A 87 0.07 1.23 9.07
C ALA A 87 -0.41 -0.06 9.75
N GLU A 88 -1.48 0.03 10.54
CA GLU A 88 -2.06 -1.12 11.24
C GLU A 88 -2.62 -2.15 10.26
N VAL A 89 -3.33 -1.69 9.23
CA VAL A 89 -3.89 -2.56 8.20
C VAL A 89 -2.79 -3.31 7.45
N LEU A 90 -1.72 -2.61 7.08
CA LEU A 90 -0.60 -3.23 6.36
C LEU A 90 0.07 -4.32 7.20
N VAL A 91 0.24 -4.08 8.49
CA VAL A 91 0.81 -5.09 9.41
C VAL A 91 -0.13 -6.29 9.51
N GLU A 92 -1.43 -6.08 9.68
CA GLU A 92 -2.40 -7.17 9.75
C GLU A 92 -2.42 -8.02 8.49
N VAL A 93 -2.43 -7.38 7.33
CA VAL A 93 -2.42 -8.11 6.06
C VAL A 93 -1.11 -8.87 5.89
N ALA A 94 0.00 -8.24 6.23
CA ALA A 94 1.31 -8.89 6.14
C ALA A 94 1.42 -10.09 7.08
N ASP A 95 0.89 -9.98 8.28
CA ASP A 95 0.87 -11.10 9.23
C ASP A 95 0.00 -12.25 8.70
N ALA A 96 -1.16 -11.94 8.14
CA ALA A 96 -2.09 -12.94 7.63
C ALA A 96 -1.50 -13.77 6.49
N CYS A 97 -0.68 -13.18 5.64
CA CYS A 97 -0.04 -13.89 4.51
C CYS A 97 1.43 -14.24 4.78
N ASP A 98 1.93 -13.97 5.98
CA ASP A 98 3.34 -14.17 6.36
C ASP A 98 4.27 -13.54 5.32
N ALA A 99 4.05 -12.27 5.02
CA ALA A 99 4.75 -11.56 3.97
C ALA A 99 6.26 -11.47 4.20
N ARG A 100 7.00 -11.53 3.11
CA ARG A 100 8.46 -11.37 3.14
C ARG A 100 8.84 -9.92 3.42
N PHE A 101 8.11 -8.98 2.80
CA PHE A 101 8.35 -7.54 2.95
C PHE A 101 7.04 -6.78 2.97
N ILE A 102 7.07 -5.58 3.58
CA ILE A 102 6.05 -4.57 3.39
C ILE A 102 6.73 -3.42 2.62
N VAL A 103 6.12 -2.96 1.53
CA VAL A 103 6.66 -1.88 0.71
C VAL A 103 5.70 -0.70 0.76
N ILE A 104 6.22 0.49 0.99
CA ILE A 104 5.43 1.71 1.09
C ILE A 104 6.22 2.90 0.57
N GLY A 105 5.52 3.90 0.04
CA GLY A 105 6.14 5.16 -0.32
C GLY A 105 6.52 5.98 0.90
N SER A 106 7.47 6.88 0.75
CA SER A 106 7.98 7.69 1.86
C SER A 106 6.96 8.70 2.37
N TYR A 107 6.01 9.13 1.52
CA TYR A 107 4.85 9.93 1.91
C TYR A 107 3.72 9.70 0.88
N GLY A 108 2.48 10.06 1.28
CA GLY A 108 1.31 9.91 0.40
C GLY A 108 1.06 11.14 -0.47
N ASP A 109 -0.19 11.58 -0.55
CA ASP A 109 -0.62 12.69 -1.40
C ASP A 109 -0.19 14.06 -0.89
N ARG A 110 0.33 14.16 0.33
CA ARG A 110 0.78 15.43 0.93
C ARG A 110 2.23 15.31 1.35
N PRO A 111 3.18 15.69 0.46
CA PRO A 111 4.58 15.74 0.86
C PRO A 111 4.75 16.78 1.97
N LEU A 112 5.33 16.36 3.08
CA LEU A 112 5.63 17.26 4.18
C LEU A 112 6.94 17.97 3.89
N LYS A 113 6.87 19.30 3.80
CA LYS A 113 8.05 20.14 3.56
C LYS A 113 9.07 19.91 4.67
N GLY A 114 10.27 19.51 4.30
CA GLY A 114 11.34 19.25 5.25
C GLY A 114 11.25 17.89 5.95
N ALA A 115 10.21 17.11 5.72
CA ALA A 115 10.11 15.77 6.28
C ALA A 115 10.61 14.74 5.24
N ILE A 116 11.38 13.78 5.71
CA ILE A 116 11.92 12.72 4.87
C ILE A 116 10.92 11.57 4.73
N VAL A 117 10.15 11.33 5.78
CA VAL A 117 9.25 10.18 5.88
C VAL A 117 7.89 10.63 6.42
N GLY A 118 6.80 10.20 5.79
CA GLY A 118 5.44 10.48 6.25
C GLY A 118 5.04 9.67 7.47
N SER A 119 3.82 9.89 7.95
CA SER A 119 3.33 9.24 9.19
C SER A 119 3.16 7.73 9.06
N THR A 120 2.67 7.24 7.93
CA THR A 120 2.45 5.81 7.73
C THR A 120 3.76 5.01 7.74
N PRO A 121 4.78 5.35 6.94
CA PRO A 121 6.04 4.63 7.01
C PRO A 121 6.72 4.77 8.37
N TYR A 122 6.61 5.92 9.03
CA TYR A 122 7.13 6.09 10.38
C TYR A 122 6.51 5.08 11.36
N LYS A 123 5.18 4.95 11.34
CA LYS A 123 4.49 3.99 12.19
C LYS A 123 4.81 2.54 11.84
N LEU A 124 4.93 2.23 10.54
CA LEU A 124 5.29 0.88 10.10
C LEU A 124 6.63 0.42 10.65
N ILE A 125 7.62 1.30 10.68
CA ILE A 125 8.96 0.97 11.22
C ILE A 125 8.85 0.50 12.67
N HIS A 126 7.91 1.04 13.42
CA HIS A 126 7.72 0.67 14.82
C HIS A 126 6.79 -0.53 15.02
N LEU A 127 5.83 -0.73 14.15
CA LEU A 127 4.79 -1.77 14.32
C LEU A 127 5.12 -3.09 13.64
N ALA A 128 5.85 -3.06 12.53
CA ALA A 128 6.12 -4.26 11.75
C ALA A 128 7.21 -5.12 12.40
N ASP A 129 7.01 -6.42 12.36
CA ASP A 129 7.98 -7.41 12.80
C ASP A 129 8.74 -8.06 11.63
N ARG A 130 8.61 -7.47 10.45
CA ARG A 130 9.27 -7.93 9.21
C ARG A 130 9.88 -6.75 8.49
N PRO A 131 10.79 -6.98 7.52
CA PRO A 131 11.43 -5.89 6.79
C PRO A 131 10.44 -4.99 6.08
N VAL A 132 10.66 -3.68 6.19
CA VAL A 132 9.86 -2.66 5.52
C VAL A 132 10.76 -1.92 4.54
N ILE A 133 10.31 -1.86 3.30
CA ILE A 133 11.00 -1.09 2.25
C ILE A 133 10.25 0.23 2.08
N VAL A 134 10.92 1.32 2.38
CA VAL A 134 10.37 2.66 2.21
C VAL A 134 10.94 3.24 0.93
N VAL A 135 10.08 3.48 -0.06
CA VAL A 135 10.49 3.93 -1.38
C VAL A 135 10.39 5.44 -1.44
N ARG A 136 11.49 6.11 -1.70
CA ARG A 136 11.52 7.56 -1.80
C ARG A 136 11.10 7.99 -3.21
N ILE A 137 10.35 9.08 -3.28
CA ILE A 137 10.01 9.70 -4.55
C ILE A 137 11.19 10.59 -4.94
N PRO A 138 11.74 10.44 -6.15
CA PRO A 138 12.81 11.34 -6.63
C PRO A 138 12.30 12.78 -6.72
N ASP A 139 13.15 13.72 -6.39
CA ASP A 139 12.86 15.14 -6.52
C ASP A 139 12.76 15.56 -8.01
#